data_d6806a3573204e4c5c086c4aeeaacac8
#
_entry.id   d6806a3573204e4c5c086c4aeeaacac8
#
_cell.length_a   1.000
_cell.length_b   1.000
_cell.length_c   1.000
_cell.angle_alpha   90.00
_cell.angle_beta   90.00
_cell.angle_gamma   90.00
#
_symmetry.space_group_name_H-M   'P 1'
#
loop_
_entity.id
_entity.type
_entity.pdbx_description
1 polymer ?
#
loop_
_entity_poly.entity_id
_entity_poly.type
_entity_poly.pdbx_seq_one_letter_code
_entity_poly.pdbx_strand_id
1 'polypeptide(L)'
;MKKVFSFILAASMMLIGTAAIAQPSLGIGYLNSTDKVKSGSTTKTTNLSGFYVGGSYNINLAGSFGVAPGLYYGLATKSADSYFGINTNVDVTEHYLSIPVMFNAGLTFADGIVGRIYAGPSLAYGIASDTKVKGSIAGFSKDTKINNYGDDYHYGRFDVMLGGGVAVEFFDMVRFNVGYDYGLVNRYTGDGDMTRHRSQFNIGVAYLF
;
A
#
# COMPACT_ATOMS: atom_id res chain seq x y z
N MET A 1 7.88 20.12 4.98
CA MET A 1 8.67 18.93 5.35
C MET A 1 8.87 18.79 6.86
N LYS A 2 9.35 19.83 7.60
CA LYS A 2 9.57 19.76 9.07
C LYS A 2 8.31 19.37 9.88
N LYS A 3 7.10 19.88 9.52
CA LYS A 3 5.85 19.56 10.24
C LYS A 3 5.38 18.12 10.05
N VAL A 4 5.62 17.52 8.88
CA VAL A 4 5.28 16.10 8.61
C VAL A 4 6.21 15.17 9.39
N PHE A 5 7.51 15.50 9.45
CA PHE A 5 8.48 14.76 10.23
C PHE A 5 8.18 14.80 11.74
N SER A 6 7.76 15.96 12.25
CA SER A 6 7.34 16.11 13.66
C SER A 6 6.08 15.31 13.99
N PHE A 7 5.14 15.21 13.03
CA PHE A 7 3.92 14.42 13.22
C PHE A 7 4.21 12.91 13.22
N ILE A 8 5.09 12.44 12.35
CA ILE A 8 5.56 11.04 12.31
C ILE A 8 6.32 10.70 13.59
N LEU A 9 7.19 11.60 14.08
CA LEU A 9 7.93 11.41 15.31
C LEU A 9 7.01 11.41 16.54
N ALA A 10 6.00 12.28 16.59
CA ALA A 10 5.02 12.32 17.67
C ALA A 10 4.13 11.05 17.66
N ALA A 11 3.70 10.59 16.50
CA ALA A 11 2.95 9.34 16.36
C ALA A 11 3.79 8.12 16.80
N SER A 12 5.08 8.08 16.47
CA SER A 12 5.98 7.00 16.91
C SER A 12 6.25 7.04 18.42
N MET A 13 6.31 8.23 19.05
CA MET A 13 6.47 8.35 20.50
C MET A 13 5.21 7.95 21.28
N MET A 14 4.02 8.19 20.76
CA MET A 14 2.77 7.70 21.38
C MET A 14 2.69 6.16 21.40
N LEU A 15 3.35 5.47 20.46
CA LEU A 15 3.38 4.02 20.39
C LEU A 15 4.27 3.38 21.50
N ILE A 16 5.23 4.10 22.05
CA ILE A 16 6.18 3.59 23.06
C ILE A 16 5.56 3.58 24.46
N GLY A 17 4.57 4.45 24.74
CA GLY A 17 3.97 4.61 26.07
C GLY A 17 2.94 3.55 26.46
N THR A 18 2.49 2.68 25.54
CA THR A 18 1.39 1.72 25.77
C THR A 18 1.85 0.25 25.76
N ALA A 19 3.13 -0.01 25.94
CA ALA A 19 3.75 -1.33 25.80
C ALA A 19 3.15 -2.45 26.69
N ALA A 20 2.39 -2.10 27.72
CA ALA A 20 1.74 -3.09 28.62
C ALA A 20 0.39 -3.63 28.08
N ILE A 21 -0.18 -3.02 27.02
CA ILE A 21 -1.51 -3.37 26.50
C ILE A 21 -1.46 -3.60 24.96
N ALA A 22 -0.31 -3.44 24.34
CA ALA A 22 -0.15 -3.50 22.91
C ALA A 22 0.70 -4.70 22.47
N GLN A 23 0.20 -5.44 21.49
CA GLN A 23 0.91 -6.53 20.85
C GLN A 23 1.58 -6.05 19.57
N PRO A 24 2.92 -5.92 19.55
CA PRO A 24 3.65 -5.55 18.34
C PRO A 24 3.67 -6.69 17.34
N SER A 25 3.78 -6.34 16.05
CA SER A 25 3.91 -7.31 14.97
C SER A 25 4.81 -6.81 13.87
N LEU A 26 5.53 -7.72 13.21
CA LEU A 26 6.26 -7.48 11.98
C LEU A 26 5.72 -8.40 10.89
N GLY A 27 5.44 -7.83 9.73
CA GLY A 27 4.82 -8.58 8.64
C GLY A 27 5.40 -8.27 7.27
N ILE A 28 5.22 -9.23 6.39
CA ILE A 28 5.55 -9.16 4.98
C ILE A 28 4.40 -9.77 4.18
N GLY A 29 4.19 -9.28 2.97
CA GLY A 29 3.16 -9.86 2.11
C GLY A 29 3.27 -9.44 0.66
N TYR A 30 2.46 -10.08 -0.15
CA TYR A 30 2.22 -9.72 -1.55
C TYR A 30 1.17 -8.62 -1.62
N LEU A 31 1.33 -7.73 -2.57
CA LEU A 31 0.34 -6.72 -2.93
C LEU A 31 0.09 -6.72 -4.44
N ASN A 32 -1.16 -6.43 -4.81
CA ASN A 32 -1.54 -6.09 -6.18
C ASN A 32 -2.27 -4.76 -6.16
N SER A 33 -1.64 -3.75 -6.73
CA SER A 33 -2.14 -2.38 -6.80
C SER A 33 -2.75 -2.13 -8.17
N THR A 34 -3.99 -1.70 -8.20
CA THR A 34 -4.74 -1.36 -9.41
C THR A 34 -4.92 0.15 -9.48
N ASP A 35 -4.31 0.75 -10.49
CA ASP A 35 -4.46 2.16 -10.84
C ASP A 35 -5.54 2.31 -11.92
N LYS A 36 -6.63 3.01 -11.61
CA LYS A 36 -7.73 3.29 -12.54
C LYS A 36 -7.74 4.77 -12.91
N VAL A 37 -7.46 5.06 -14.17
CA VAL A 37 -7.49 6.41 -14.74
C VAL A 37 -8.74 6.54 -15.61
N LYS A 38 -9.57 7.54 -15.33
CA LYS A 38 -10.75 7.89 -16.12
C LYS A 38 -10.59 9.28 -16.73
N SER A 39 -10.83 9.38 -18.04
CA SER A 39 -10.83 10.64 -18.80
C SER A 39 -12.01 10.64 -19.74
N GLY A 40 -13.03 11.46 -19.46
CA GLY A 40 -14.30 11.42 -20.16
C GLY A 40 -14.96 10.02 -20.09
N SER A 41 -15.26 9.43 -21.23
CA SER A 41 -15.84 8.08 -21.37
C SER A 41 -14.79 6.94 -21.36
N THR A 42 -13.49 7.27 -21.43
CA THR A 42 -12.41 6.28 -21.49
C THR A 42 -11.89 5.94 -20.10
N THR A 43 -11.79 4.66 -19.78
CA THR A 43 -11.20 4.16 -18.54
C THR A 43 -10.00 3.27 -18.87
N LYS A 44 -8.83 3.59 -18.32
CA LYS A 44 -7.61 2.78 -18.41
C LYS A 44 -7.27 2.22 -17.05
N THR A 45 -7.06 0.92 -16.99
CA THR A 45 -6.67 0.22 -15.74
C THR A 45 -5.24 -0.31 -15.89
N THR A 46 -4.43 -0.11 -14.87
CA THR A 46 -3.06 -0.62 -14.80
C THR A 46 -2.87 -1.35 -13.49
N ASN A 47 -2.42 -2.60 -13.55
CA ASN A 47 -2.13 -3.42 -12.37
C ASN A 47 -0.63 -3.50 -12.17
N LEU A 48 -0.19 -3.26 -10.93
CA LEU A 48 1.18 -3.41 -10.46
C LEU A 48 1.19 -4.47 -9.36
N SER A 49 2.13 -5.40 -9.41
CA SER A 49 2.30 -6.43 -8.40
C SER A 49 3.58 -6.21 -7.63
N GLY A 50 3.63 -6.64 -6.39
CA GLY A 50 4.82 -6.46 -5.59
C GLY A 50 4.71 -7.00 -4.18
N PHE A 51 5.41 -6.38 -3.25
CA PHE A 51 5.40 -6.78 -1.85
C PHE A 51 5.33 -5.58 -0.92
N TYR A 52 4.94 -5.85 0.30
CA TYR A 52 5.04 -4.91 1.40
C TYR A 52 5.76 -5.54 2.58
N VAL A 53 6.38 -4.70 3.41
CA VAL A 53 7.00 -5.07 4.67
C VAL A 53 6.78 -3.96 5.67
N GLY A 54 6.54 -4.30 6.92
CA GLY A 54 6.32 -3.30 7.96
C GLY A 54 5.86 -3.90 9.27
N GLY A 55 5.39 -3.03 10.17
CA GLY A 55 4.92 -3.45 11.47
C GLY A 55 3.68 -2.69 11.92
N SER A 56 3.01 -3.26 12.90
CA SER A 56 1.87 -2.64 13.57
C SER A 56 1.84 -2.97 15.05
N TYR A 57 1.06 -2.20 15.80
CA TYR A 57 0.78 -2.43 17.21
C TYR A 57 -0.73 -2.66 17.37
N ASN A 58 -1.13 -3.84 17.84
CA ASN A 58 -2.51 -4.08 18.18
C ASN A 58 -2.77 -3.67 19.64
N ILE A 59 -3.52 -2.60 19.82
CA ILE A 59 -3.92 -2.06 21.12
C ILE A 59 -5.32 -2.58 21.41
N ASN A 60 -5.46 -3.42 22.43
CA ASN A 60 -6.76 -3.92 22.86
C ASN A 60 -7.52 -2.82 23.60
N LEU A 61 -8.72 -2.49 23.13
CA LEU A 61 -9.58 -1.45 23.70
C LEU A 61 -10.54 -2.03 24.73
N ALA A 62 -11.37 -2.99 24.34
CA ALA A 62 -12.32 -3.65 25.22
C ALA A 62 -12.74 -5.00 24.62
N GLY A 63 -12.68 -6.06 25.43
CA GLY A 63 -13.07 -7.41 25.01
C GLY A 63 -12.28 -7.86 23.76
N SER A 64 -13.02 -8.16 22.70
CA SER A 64 -12.44 -8.60 21.42
C SER A 64 -12.06 -7.46 20.46
N PHE A 65 -12.27 -6.20 20.85
CA PHE A 65 -12.04 -5.05 19.99
C PHE A 65 -10.67 -4.43 20.20
N GLY A 66 -10.05 -4.02 19.12
CA GLY A 66 -8.74 -3.35 19.15
C GLY A 66 -8.58 -2.32 18.04
N VAL A 67 -7.50 -1.55 18.15
CA VAL A 67 -7.02 -0.66 17.10
C VAL A 67 -5.55 -0.97 16.81
N ALA A 68 -5.20 -1.07 15.54
CA ALA A 68 -3.87 -1.43 15.09
C ALA A 68 -3.29 -0.34 14.17
N PRO A 69 -2.64 0.70 14.73
CA PRO A 69 -1.79 1.57 13.92
C PRO A 69 -0.57 0.82 13.42
N GLY A 70 -0.11 1.17 12.21
CA GLY A 70 1.04 0.53 11.59
C GLY A 70 1.85 1.45 10.70
N LEU A 71 3.00 0.95 10.26
CA LEU A 71 3.85 1.58 9.26
C LEU A 71 4.38 0.49 8.32
N TYR A 72 4.10 0.64 7.03
CA TYR A 72 4.49 -0.31 6.00
C TYR A 72 5.15 0.39 4.83
N TYR A 73 6.18 -0.25 4.30
CA TYR A 73 6.77 0.10 3.03
C TYR A 73 6.23 -0.86 1.96
N GLY A 74 5.80 -0.31 0.83
CA GLY A 74 5.32 -1.06 -0.33
C GLY A 74 6.17 -0.78 -1.56
N LEU A 75 6.43 -1.84 -2.33
CA LEU A 75 7.03 -1.81 -3.64
C LEU A 75 6.09 -2.49 -4.62
N ALA A 76 5.63 -1.76 -5.62
CA ALA A 76 4.76 -2.26 -6.68
C ALA A 76 5.42 -2.06 -8.04
N THR A 77 5.43 -3.11 -8.86
CA THR A 77 6.06 -3.10 -10.17
C THR A 77 5.13 -3.68 -11.24
N LYS A 78 5.32 -3.24 -12.47
CA LYS A 78 4.73 -3.82 -13.65
C LYS A 78 5.75 -3.81 -14.77
N SER A 79 5.94 -4.98 -15.39
CA SER A 79 6.66 -5.12 -16.66
C SER A 79 5.64 -5.44 -17.75
N ALA A 80 5.66 -4.70 -18.83
CA ALA A 80 4.84 -4.95 -20.00
C ALA A 80 5.74 -5.17 -21.21
N ASP A 81 5.64 -6.36 -21.80
CA ASP A 81 6.31 -6.67 -23.05
C ASP A 81 5.54 -6.10 -24.24
N SER A 82 6.26 -5.87 -25.28
CA SER A 82 5.99 -5.26 -26.57
C SER A 82 4.61 -5.48 -27.20
N TYR A 83 4.07 -4.41 -27.79
CA TYR A 83 2.99 -4.47 -28.79
C TYR A 83 3.55 -4.11 -30.18
N PHE A 84 3.12 -4.83 -31.23
CA PHE A 84 3.42 -4.56 -32.64
C PHE A 84 4.88 -4.75 -33.11
N GLY A 85 5.57 -5.83 -32.75
CA GLY A 85 6.83 -6.21 -33.41
C GLY A 85 8.01 -5.25 -33.14
N ILE A 86 7.85 -4.25 -32.27
CA ILE A 86 8.90 -3.40 -31.73
C ILE A 86 9.19 -3.90 -30.33
N ASN A 87 10.41 -4.36 -30.06
CA ASN A 87 10.83 -4.79 -28.73
C ASN A 87 10.91 -3.57 -27.80
N THR A 88 9.79 -3.20 -27.19
CA THR A 88 9.70 -2.10 -26.22
C THR A 88 9.26 -2.67 -24.88
N ASN A 89 10.15 -2.72 -23.91
CA ASN A 89 9.81 -3.10 -22.55
C ASN A 89 9.51 -1.83 -21.73
N VAL A 90 8.35 -1.80 -21.09
CA VAL A 90 7.94 -0.71 -20.21
C VAL A 90 7.85 -1.25 -18.79
N ASP A 91 8.78 -0.83 -17.95
CA ASP A 91 8.80 -1.18 -16.53
C ASP A 91 8.31 0.03 -15.70
N VAL A 92 7.25 -0.16 -14.94
CA VAL A 92 6.76 0.83 -13.98
C VAL A 92 7.07 0.33 -12.59
N THR A 93 7.67 1.16 -11.76
CA THR A 93 7.97 0.85 -10.36
C THR A 93 7.49 1.98 -9.47
N GLU A 94 6.81 1.66 -8.38
CA GLU A 94 6.37 2.61 -7.37
C GLU A 94 6.76 2.15 -5.97
N HIS A 95 7.39 3.03 -5.21
CA HIS A 95 7.76 2.88 -3.81
C HIS A 95 6.90 3.82 -2.96
N TYR A 96 6.29 3.31 -1.90
CA TYR A 96 5.46 4.13 -1.02
C TYR A 96 5.56 3.70 0.43
N LEU A 97 5.26 4.63 1.33
CA LEU A 97 4.97 4.36 2.74
C LEU A 97 3.47 4.40 2.97
N SER A 98 2.98 3.52 3.83
CA SER A 98 1.58 3.47 4.26
C SER A 98 1.50 3.46 5.78
N ILE A 99 0.60 4.27 6.32
CA ILE A 99 0.30 4.37 7.75
C ILE A 99 -1.18 3.99 7.93
N PRO A 100 -1.49 2.70 8.08
CA PRO A 100 -2.84 2.26 8.39
C PRO A 100 -3.18 2.51 9.87
N VAL A 101 -4.46 2.75 10.13
CA VAL A 101 -5.07 2.70 11.46
C VAL A 101 -6.29 1.80 11.38
N MET A 102 -6.10 0.52 11.68
CA MET A 102 -7.14 -0.49 11.50
C MET A 102 -7.85 -0.78 12.82
N PHE A 103 -9.16 -0.57 12.85
CA PHE A 103 -10.02 -1.11 13.89
C PHE A 103 -10.25 -2.59 13.63
N ASN A 104 -10.20 -3.40 14.66
CA ASN A 104 -10.36 -4.84 14.52
C ASN A 104 -11.24 -5.44 15.61
N ALA A 105 -11.84 -6.58 15.28
CA ALA A 105 -12.58 -7.40 16.20
C ALA A 105 -12.16 -8.86 16.02
N GLY A 106 -11.84 -9.53 17.15
CA GLY A 106 -11.39 -10.91 17.17
C GLY A 106 -12.45 -11.85 17.73
N LEU A 107 -12.47 -13.08 17.21
CA LEU A 107 -13.27 -14.19 17.74
C LEU A 107 -12.38 -15.41 17.86
N THR A 108 -12.32 -16.00 19.06
CA THR A 108 -11.59 -17.24 19.31
C THR A 108 -12.43 -18.41 18.81
N PHE A 109 -11.89 -19.17 17.88
CA PHE A 109 -12.55 -20.38 17.33
C PHE A 109 -12.13 -21.66 18.06
N ALA A 110 -10.88 -21.70 18.50
CA ALA A 110 -10.31 -22.81 19.26
C ALA A 110 -9.11 -22.29 20.07
N ASP A 111 -8.57 -23.10 20.96
CA ASP A 111 -7.38 -22.78 21.73
C ASP A 111 -6.22 -22.43 20.78
N GLY A 112 -5.71 -21.21 20.92
CA GLY A 112 -4.63 -20.70 20.09
C GLY A 112 -5.04 -20.31 18.65
N ILE A 113 -6.35 -20.28 18.30
CA ILE A 113 -6.81 -19.85 16.97
C ILE A 113 -7.82 -18.72 17.10
N VAL A 114 -7.43 -17.52 16.65
CA VAL A 114 -8.26 -16.32 16.66
C VAL A 114 -8.48 -15.82 15.25
N GLY A 115 -9.74 -15.73 14.82
CA GLY A 115 -10.11 -15.01 13.60
C GLY A 115 -10.33 -13.55 13.91
N ARG A 116 -9.88 -12.66 13.01
CA ARG A 116 -10.12 -11.22 13.11
C ARG A 116 -10.72 -10.69 11.83
N ILE A 117 -11.62 -9.74 11.99
CA ILE A 117 -12.02 -8.82 10.93
C ILE A 117 -11.41 -7.46 11.25
N TYR A 118 -11.00 -6.72 10.23
CA TYR A 118 -10.44 -5.39 10.43
C TYR A 118 -10.89 -4.45 9.32
N ALA A 119 -11.03 -3.17 9.67
CA ALA A 119 -11.30 -2.10 8.72
C ALA A 119 -10.78 -0.77 9.26
N GLY A 120 -10.39 0.14 8.36
CA GLY A 120 -9.94 1.47 8.77
C GLY A 120 -9.28 2.27 7.65
N PRO A 121 -8.92 3.52 7.95
CA PRO A 121 -8.20 4.38 7.03
C PRO A 121 -6.71 4.06 6.98
N SER A 122 -6.11 4.33 5.82
CA SER A 122 -4.66 4.32 5.60
C SER A 122 -4.23 5.59 4.90
N LEU A 123 -3.14 6.20 5.36
CA LEU A 123 -2.47 7.28 4.67
C LEU A 123 -1.31 6.70 3.88
N ALA A 124 -1.25 6.93 2.57
CA ALA A 124 -0.16 6.46 1.73
C ALA A 124 0.60 7.64 1.12
N TYR A 125 1.91 7.54 1.07
CA TYR A 125 2.79 8.54 0.46
C TYR A 125 3.80 7.91 -0.47
N GLY A 126 3.74 8.27 -1.76
CA GLY A 126 4.67 7.82 -2.78
C GLY A 126 6.06 8.45 -2.61
N ILE A 127 7.06 7.62 -2.36
CA ILE A 127 8.46 8.03 -2.20
C ILE A 127 9.09 8.25 -3.56
N ALA A 128 8.97 7.26 -4.43
CA ALA A 128 9.50 7.25 -5.79
C ALA A 128 8.56 6.49 -6.72
N SER A 129 8.42 6.96 -7.95
CA SER A 129 7.71 6.25 -9.01
C SER A 129 8.41 6.52 -10.33
N ASP A 130 8.93 5.46 -10.93
CA ASP A 130 9.72 5.53 -12.16
C ASP A 130 9.06 4.67 -13.23
N THR A 131 9.04 5.18 -14.46
CA THR A 131 8.76 4.42 -15.67
C THR A 131 10.02 4.32 -16.50
N LYS A 132 10.50 3.12 -16.76
CA LYS A 132 11.61 2.84 -17.66
C LYS A 132 11.06 2.30 -18.97
N VAL A 133 11.40 2.98 -20.06
CA VAL A 133 11.07 2.54 -21.42
C VAL A 133 12.37 2.14 -22.10
N LYS A 134 12.50 0.85 -22.41
CA LYS A 134 13.61 0.30 -23.19
C LYS A 134 13.08 0.02 -24.58
N GLY A 135 13.57 0.75 -25.57
CA GLY A 135 13.22 0.57 -26.98
C GLY A 135 14.43 0.16 -27.81
N SER A 136 14.29 -0.87 -28.63
CA SER A 136 15.29 -1.24 -29.63
C SER A 136 14.64 -1.25 -30.99
N ILE A 137 15.08 -0.35 -31.89
CA ILE A 137 14.67 -0.28 -33.30
C ILE A 137 15.95 -0.35 -34.14
N ALA A 138 16.04 -1.34 -35.02
CA ALA A 138 17.11 -1.47 -36.01
C ALA A 138 18.56 -1.34 -35.45
N GLY A 139 18.82 -1.93 -34.28
CA GLY A 139 20.16 -1.93 -33.67
C GLY A 139 20.48 -0.69 -32.82
N PHE A 140 19.58 0.27 -32.71
CA PHE A 140 19.71 1.41 -31.80
C PHE A 140 18.83 1.17 -30.57
N SER A 141 19.44 1.05 -29.39
CA SER A 141 18.72 0.99 -28.10
C SER A 141 18.73 2.37 -27.45
N LYS A 142 17.55 2.84 -27.01
CA LYS A 142 17.41 4.05 -26.22
C LYS A 142 16.62 3.72 -24.95
N ASP A 143 17.29 3.88 -23.83
CA ASP A 143 16.67 3.75 -22.51
C ASP A 143 16.24 5.14 -22.03
N THR A 144 14.96 5.28 -21.71
CA THR A 144 14.41 6.52 -21.14
C THR A 144 13.83 6.20 -19.77
N LYS A 145 14.28 6.94 -18.73
CA LYS A 145 13.73 6.89 -17.39
C LYS A 145 12.89 8.14 -17.13
N ILE A 146 11.65 7.94 -16.77
CA ILE A 146 10.67 8.99 -16.47
C ILE A 146 10.34 8.91 -14.98
N ASN A 147 10.50 10.03 -14.26
CA ASN A 147 10.02 10.16 -12.91
C ASN A 147 8.52 10.52 -12.95
N ASN A 148 7.64 9.60 -12.59
CA ASN A 148 6.19 9.82 -12.63
C ASN A 148 5.72 10.91 -11.65
N TYR A 149 6.50 11.23 -10.63
CA TYR A 149 6.24 12.32 -9.68
C TYR A 149 6.86 13.66 -10.11
N GLY A 150 7.35 13.78 -11.32
CA GLY A 150 7.77 15.06 -11.91
C GLY A 150 6.58 15.97 -12.19
N ASP A 151 6.83 17.28 -12.21
CA ASP A 151 5.79 18.31 -12.36
C ASP A 151 4.98 18.16 -13.65
N ASP A 152 5.60 17.62 -14.72
CA ASP A 152 4.96 17.43 -16.03
C ASP A 152 3.97 16.25 -16.07
N TYR A 153 3.97 15.35 -15.07
CA TYR A 153 3.18 14.11 -15.12
C TYR A 153 1.91 14.14 -14.25
N HIS A 154 1.71 15.21 -13.50
CA HIS A 154 0.50 15.45 -12.70
C HIS A 154 0.07 14.23 -11.85
N TYR A 155 1.04 13.53 -11.27
CA TYR A 155 0.79 12.36 -10.44
C TYR A 155 1.05 12.64 -8.96
N GLY A 156 -0.04 12.67 -8.18
CA GLY A 156 -0.01 12.97 -6.74
C GLY A 156 0.65 11.84 -5.95
N ARG A 157 1.49 12.24 -5.00
CA ARG A 157 2.19 11.31 -4.08
C ARG A 157 1.31 10.85 -2.92
N PHE A 158 0.37 11.69 -2.50
CA PHE A 158 -0.48 11.45 -1.34
C PHE A 158 -1.75 10.72 -1.72
N ASP A 159 -2.15 9.75 -0.90
CA ASP A 159 -3.41 9.04 -1.01
C ASP A 159 -4.01 8.79 0.39
N VAL A 160 -5.32 8.80 0.47
CA VAL A 160 -6.10 8.35 1.62
C VAL A 160 -6.89 7.14 1.16
N MET A 161 -6.69 6.02 1.81
CA MET A 161 -7.38 4.78 1.46
C MET A 161 -8.31 4.37 2.59
N LEU A 162 -9.41 3.74 2.26
CA LEU A 162 -10.27 3.03 3.19
C LEU A 162 -10.18 1.55 2.86
N GLY A 163 -9.83 0.75 3.84
CA GLY A 163 -9.61 -0.67 3.62
C GLY A 163 -10.17 -1.54 4.71
N GLY A 164 -10.07 -2.83 4.47
CA GLY A 164 -10.46 -3.85 5.43
C GLY A 164 -10.13 -5.24 4.94
N GLY A 165 -10.32 -6.20 5.84
CA GLY A 165 -9.99 -7.57 5.54
C GLY A 165 -10.26 -8.52 6.69
N VAL A 166 -9.70 -9.70 6.54
CA VAL A 166 -9.76 -10.77 7.53
C VAL A 166 -8.36 -11.26 7.86
N ALA A 167 -8.19 -11.76 9.07
CA ALA A 167 -6.94 -12.38 9.49
C ALA A 167 -7.24 -13.59 10.37
N VAL A 168 -6.30 -14.51 10.41
CA VAL A 168 -6.31 -15.65 11.35
C VAL A 168 -4.97 -15.66 12.09
N GLU A 169 -5.03 -15.70 13.40
CA GLU A 169 -3.90 -15.78 14.31
C GLU A 169 -3.77 -17.18 14.88
N PHE A 170 -2.55 -17.66 14.94
CA PHE A 170 -2.20 -18.95 15.48
C PHE A 170 -1.25 -18.78 16.67
N PHE A 171 -1.64 -19.30 17.81
CA PHE A 171 -0.85 -19.38 19.06
C PHE A 171 -0.27 -18.03 19.49
N ASP A 172 -0.97 -16.92 19.21
CA ASP A 172 -0.54 -15.54 19.46
C ASP A 172 0.85 -15.21 18.87
N MET A 173 1.31 -15.99 17.89
CA MET A 173 2.63 -15.85 17.29
C MET A 173 2.59 -15.51 15.80
N VAL A 174 1.66 -16.10 15.04
CA VAL A 174 1.63 -15.94 13.57
C VAL A 174 0.25 -15.51 13.14
N ARG A 175 0.19 -14.45 12.34
CA ARG A 175 -1.03 -13.92 11.73
C ARG A 175 -0.93 -14.03 10.21
N PHE A 176 -1.94 -14.63 9.59
CA PHE A 176 -2.18 -14.53 8.14
C PHE A 176 -3.29 -13.54 7.91
N ASN A 177 -3.13 -12.68 6.92
CA ASN A 177 -4.13 -11.66 6.59
C ASN A 177 -4.39 -11.60 5.08
N VAL A 178 -5.64 -11.26 4.75
CA VAL A 178 -6.09 -10.91 3.40
C VAL A 178 -6.89 -9.63 3.51
N GLY A 179 -6.62 -8.66 2.65
CA GLY A 179 -7.27 -7.37 2.70
C GLY A 179 -7.39 -6.68 1.35
N TYR A 180 -8.22 -5.66 1.35
CA TYR A 180 -8.43 -4.79 0.19
C TYR A 180 -8.57 -3.35 0.66
N ASP A 181 -7.86 -2.44 -0.02
CA ASP A 181 -7.87 -1.01 0.24
C ASP A 181 -8.33 -0.27 -1.01
N TYR A 182 -9.19 0.73 -0.84
CA TYR A 182 -9.67 1.61 -1.90
C TYR A 182 -9.23 3.04 -1.66
N GLY A 183 -8.54 3.65 -2.65
CA GLY A 183 -8.07 5.03 -2.61
C GLY A 183 -9.21 6.01 -2.86
N LEU A 184 -9.38 6.93 -1.91
CA LEU A 184 -10.44 7.94 -1.91
C LEU A 184 -10.01 9.23 -2.62
N VAL A 185 -8.71 9.50 -2.66
CA VAL A 185 -8.16 10.74 -3.24
C VAL A 185 -7.98 10.60 -4.74
N ASN A 186 -8.36 11.64 -5.48
CA ASN A 186 -7.95 11.76 -6.86
C ASN A 186 -6.45 12.09 -6.94
N ARG A 187 -5.64 11.12 -7.36
CA ARG A 187 -4.17 11.29 -7.50
C ARG A 187 -3.75 12.01 -8.79
N TYR A 188 -4.69 12.41 -9.64
CA TYR A 188 -4.39 13.30 -10.76
C TYR A 188 -4.40 14.74 -10.27
N THR A 189 -3.30 15.46 -10.48
CA THR A 189 -3.09 16.85 -10.01
C THR A 189 -3.07 17.87 -11.13
N GLY A 190 -3.35 17.48 -12.39
CA GLY A 190 -3.43 18.36 -13.53
C GLY A 190 -4.81 18.99 -13.71
N ASP A 191 -4.89 19.90 -14.68
CA ASP A 191 -6.14 20.53 -15.07
C ASP A 191 -7.04 19.59 -15.87
N GLY A 192 -8.36 19.69 -15.71
CA GLY A 192 -9.37 18.92 -16.46
C GLY A 192 -10.08 17.84 -15.63
N ASP A 193 -11.02 17.12 -16.29
CA ASP A 193 -11.93 16.14 -15.67
C ASP A 193 -11.33 14.73 -15.52
N MET A 194 -10.00 14.62 -15.47
CA MET A 194 -9.34 13.33 -15.30
C MET A 194 -9.32 12.92 -13.83
N THR A 195 -9.66 11.66 -13.56
CA THR A 195 -9.55 11.09 -12.22
C THR A 195 -8.63 9.87 -12.22
N ARG A 196 -7.84 9.74 -11.14
CA ARG A 196 -6.95 8.60 -10.93
C ARG A 196 -7.08 8.10 -9.50
N HIS A 197 -7.57 6.89 -9.36
CA HIS A 197 -7.73 6.22 -8.06
C HIS A 197 -6.94 4.93 -8.02
N ARG A 198 -6.39 4.66 -6.84
CA ARG A 198 -5.71 3.39 -6.55
C ARG A 198 -6.66 2.49 -5.75
N SER A 199 -6.61 1.20 -6.02
CA SER A 199 -7.06 0.17 -5.09
C SER A 199 -5.98 -0.88 -4.95
N GLN A 200 -5.97 -1.60 -3.83
CA GLN A 200 -4.92 -2.53 -3.52
C GLN A 200 -5.47 -3.77 -2.83
N PHE A 201 -5.18 -4.93 -3.40
CA PHE A 201 -5.35 -6.21 -2.74
C PHE A 201 -4.05 -6.58 -2.04
N ASN A 202 -4.13 -7.15 -0.84
CA ASN A 202 -2.97 -7.59 -0.09
C ASN A 202 -3.21 -8.96 0.56
N ILE A 203 -2.16 -9.75 0.63
CA ILE A 203 -2.11 -11.00 1.38
C ILE A 203 -0.76 -11.12 2.06
N GLY A 204 -0.72 -11.50 3.33
CA GLY A 204 0.53 -11.53 4.05
C GLY A 204 0.54 -12.38 5.29
N VAL A 205 1.72 -12.42 5.89
CA VAL A 205 2.00 -13.07 7.16
C VAL A 205 2.73 -12.10 8.07
N ALA A 206 2.42 -12.14 9.36
CA ALA A 206 3.08 -11.35 10.38
C ALA A 206 3.43 -12.24 11.58
N TYR A 207 4.56 -11.93 12.20
CA TYR A 207 4.95 -12.46 13.49
C TYR A 207 4.48 -11.48 14.59
N LEU A 208 3.87 -12.03 15.64
CA LEU A 208 3.35 -11.31 16.80
C LEU A 208 4.32 -11.52 17.97
N PHE A 209 4.59 -10.46 18.72
CA PHE A 209 5.54 -10.48 19.85
C PHE A 209 4.83 -10.44 21.19
#